data_a51a3a7b71341b6835e279becf34206c
#
_entry.id   a51a3a7b71341b6835e279becf34206c
#
_cell.length_a   1.000
_cell.length_b   1.000
_cell.length_c   1.000
_cell.angle_alpha   90.00
_cell.angle_beta   90.00
_cell.angle_gamma   90.00
#
_symmetry.space_group_name_H-M   'P 1'
#
loop_
_entity.id
_entity.type
_entity.pdbx_description
1 polymer ?
#
loop_
_entity_poly.entity_id
_entity_poly.type
_entity_poly.pdbx_seq_one_letter_code
_entity_poly.pdbx_strand_id
1 'polypeptide(L)'
;MKRIKERFRRKFQGMYWGQMFVTVGMVTLTLILLGVSFFALSYNYIRNQKSDELQSRAQAMSQLSVSYLESGRYLTMDELQTDQNFQRLTTAAAAMSDVDLLICDEEGHVLLATDENLAGKVVTIPDEIFREVLEKGSCAKRDDLNGLYQKKPLLVGVPAIHPSSGAILGEVFAMTSIQSMDALWEGFASLFILSAFVVLMISFMASSITTMRQTRPIREMVQATRRYAEGDFDVRMNDYGRDDEMGELAASFNNMAESLQQTERQRREFIANISHELKTPMTTIAGYTDGILDGTIAPEDQRQYLEIISNESRRLSRMVRRMLDVSQLQAMDPLKGGSHFDICESARRVLISMEKKITDRDLDVEADIPEESILVRGDNDMITQVIYNLLENAAKFGRKGTALYLGVSASDGKAHVVIRNFGDTISPEELPLLFERFHKSDKSRSEDKDGVGLGLYIVKTILEQHKEKIHVTSEDGVTTFSFSLSTE
;
A
#
# COMPACT_ATOMS: atom_id res chain seq x y z
N MET A 1 17.07 -16.65 -30.36
CA MET A 1 17.32 -16.91 -28.93
C MET A 1 17.32 -15.67 -28.03
N LYS A 2 17.99 -14.52 -28.38
CA LYS A 2 17.97 -13.26 -27.60
C LYS A 2 16.55 -12.69 -27.39
N ARG A 3 15.71 -12.60 -28.43
CA ARG A 3 14.31 -12.07 -28.32
C ARG A 3 13.39 -12.92 -27.43
N ILE A 4 13.61 -14.24 -27.34
CA ILE A 4 12.84 -15.13 -26.46
C ILE A 4 13.29 -14.91 -25.01
N LYS A 5 14.62 -14.77 -24.75
CA LYS A 5 15.16 -14.42 -23.42
C LYS A 5 14.68 -13.05 -22.94
N GLU A 6 14.60 -12.04 -23.81
CA GLU A 6 14.09 -10.72 -23.45
C GLU A 6 12.58 -10.70 -23.18
N ARG A 7 11.80 -11.47 -23.96
CA ARG A 7 10.35 -11.64 -23.71
C ARG A 7 10.06 -12.40 -22.41
N PHE A 8 10.85 -13.44 -22.11
CA PHE A 8 10.82 -14.16 -20.84
C PHE A 8 11.23 -13.23 -19.68
N ARG A 9 12.34 -12.50 -19.82
CA ARG A 9 12.84 -11.57 -18.79
C ARG A 9 11.81 -10.47 -18.48
N ARG A 10 11.12 -9.87 -19.48
CA ARG A 10 10.05 -8.88 -19.26
C ARG A 10 8.81 -9.48 -18.58
N LYS A 11 8.48 -10.73 -18.87
CA LYS A 11 7.32 -11.41 -18.27
C LYS A 11 7.56 -11.75 -16.80
N PHE A 12 8.83 -12.01 -16.42
CA PHE A 12 9.25 -12.31 -15.04
C PHE A 12 9.75 -11.10 -14.25
N GLN A 13 9.84 -9.91 -14.85
CA GLN A 13 10.23 -8.67 -14.16
C GLN A 13 9.06 -7.95 -13.48
N GLY A 14 7.84 -8.49 -13.53
CA GLY A 14 6.70 -7.92 -12.81
C GLY A 14 6.80 -8.14 -11.30
N MET A 15 6.30 -7.21 -10.52
CA MET A 15 6.21 -7.27 -9.04
C MET A 15 5.59 -8.60 -8.55
N TYR A 16 4.64 -9.16 -9.31
CA TYR A 16 4.04 -10.47 -9.06
C TYR A 16 5.09 -11.59 -8.97
N TRP A 17 5.92 -11.74 -10.00
CA TRP A 17 6.92 -12.81 -10.04
C TRP A 17 8.04 -12.59 -9.03
N GLY A 18 8.44 -11.32 -8.80
CA GLY A 18 9.45 -10.99 -7.80
C GLY A 18 9.03 -11.42 -6.40
N GLN A 19 7.82 -11.07 -5.98
CA GLN A 19 7.29 -11.41 -4.67
C GLN A 19 7.05 -12.93 -4.52
N MET A 20 6.53 -13.57 -5.57
CA MET A 20 6.33 -15.02 -5.59
C MET A 20 7.66 -15.80 -5.45
N PHE A 21 8.72 -15.40 -6.17
CA PHE A 21 10.02 -16.05 -6.05
C PHE A 21 10.66 -15.87 -4.66
N VAL A 22 10.50 -14.70 -4.04
CA VAL A 22 11.01 -14.45 -2.69
C VAL A 22 10.28 -15.34 -1.68
N THR A 23 8.96 -15.41 -1.72
CA THR A 23 8.17 -16.22 -0.75
C THR A 23 8.41 -17.72 -0.95
N VAL A 24 8.37 -18.22 -2.18
CA VAL A 24 8.63 -19.64 -2.47
C VAL A 24 10.08 -20.00 -2.15
N GLY A 25 11.05 -19.12 -2.47
CA GLY A 25 12.46 -19.31 -2.14
C GLY A 25 12.70 -19.38 -0.63
N MET A 26 12.04 -18.51 0.14
CA MET A 26 12.13 -18.52 1.61
C MET A 26 11.56 -19.81 2.21
N VAL A 27 10.38 -20.25 1.73
CA VAL A 27 9.78 -21.52 2.19
C VAL A 27 10.66 -22.72 1.80
N THR A 28 11.22 -22.73 0.59
CA THR A 28 12.13 -23.80 0.16
C THR A 28 13.40 -23.84 1.03
N LEU A 29 13.98 -22.69 1.34
CA LEU A 29 15.17 -22.60 2.22
C LEU A 29 14.85 -23.10 3.63
N THR A 30 13.71 -22.71 4.19
CA THR A 30 13.27 -23.19 5.53
C THR A 30 13.02 -24.68 5.54
N LEU A 31 12.44 -25.26 4.48
CA LEU A 31 12.25 -26.71 4.37
C LEU A 31 13.58 -27.46 4.25
N ILE A 32 14.57 -26.93 3.52
CA ILE A 32 15.89 -27.51 3.44
C ILE A 32 16.57 -27.53 4.81
N LEU A 33 16.56 -26.41 5.53
CA LEU A 33 17.14 -26.31 6.88
C LEU A 33 16.44 -27.22 7.88
N LEU A 34 15.10 -27.28 7.81
CA LEU A 34 14.30 -28.18 8.64
C LEU A 34 14.63 -29.65 8.32
N GLY A 35 14.76 -29.98 7.02
CA GLY A 35 15.12 -31.30 6.56
C GLY A 35 16.49 -31.74 7.09
N VAL A 36 17.50 -30.91 6.92
CA VAL A 36 18.86 -31.19 7.46
C VAL A 36 18.82 -31.43 8.97
N SER A 37 18.13 -30.56 9.72
CA SER A 37 17.98 -30.70 11.17
C SER A 37 17.20 -31.98 11.53
N PHE A 38 16.09 -32.25 10.85
CA PHE A 38 15.28 -33.44 11.06
C PHE A 38 16.09 -34.73 10.83
N PHE A 39 16.80 -34.82 9.71
CA PHE A 39 17.60 -35.99 9.42
C PHE A 39 18.76 -36.17 10.41
N ALA A 40 19.43 -35.08 10.80
CA ALA A 40 20.50 -35.15 11.78
C ALA A 40 20.00 -35.61 13.16
N LEU A 41 18.88 -35.08 13.64
CA LEU A 41 18.27 -35.47 14.89
C LEU A 41 17.75 -36.91 14.85
N SER A 42 17.05 -37.29 13.77
CA SER A 42 16.54 -38.63 13.57
C SER A 42 17.64 -39.67 13.50
N TYR A 43 18.76 -39.36 12.84
CA TYR A 43 19.92 -40.21 12.79
C TYR A 43 20.46 -40.51 14.21
N ASN A 44 20.67 -39.49 14.98
CA ASN A 44 21.19 -39.63 16.34
C ASN A 44 20.20 -40.38 17.25
N TYR A 45 18.88 -40.08 17.11
CA TYR A 45 17.85 -40.75 17.89
C TYR A 45 17.75 -42.26 17.58
N ILE A 46 17.69 -42.63 16.30
CA ILE A 46 17.61 -44.04 15.88
C ILE A 46 18.88 -44.79 16.29
N ARG A 47 20.05 -44.16 16.10
CA ARG A 47 21.32 -44.76 16.50
C ARG A 47 21.34 -45.08 18.00
N ASN A 48 20.99 -44.12 18.86
CA ASN A 48 21.01 -44.27 20.30
C ASN A 48 20.00 -45.33 20.74
N GLN A 49 18.76 -45.25 20.23
CA GLN A 49 17.71 -46.23 20.56
C GLN A 49 18.07 -47.64 20.13
N LYS A 50 18.67 -47.82 18.94
CA LYS A 50 19.12 -49.13 18.50
C LYS A 50 20.33 -49.64 19.31
N SER A 51 21.24 -48.75 19.69
CA SER A 51 22.36 -49.09 20.57
C SER A 51 21.88 -49.60 21.92
N ASP A 52 20.90 -48.90 22.55
CA ASP A 52 20.35 -49.30 23.84
C ASP A 52 19.58 -50.65 23.75
N GLU A 53 18.83 -50.86 22.65
CA GLU A 53 18.15 -52.13 22.38
C GLU A 53 19.15 -53.27 22.21
N LEU A 54 20.20 -53.09 21.38
CA LEU A 54 21.25 -54.10 21.19
C LEU A 54 21.98 -54.41 22.48
N GLN A 55 22.30 -53.39 23.27
CA GLN A 55 22.94 -53.57 24.58
C GLN A 55 22.09 -54.41 25.54
N SER A 56 20.78 -54.12 25.61
CA SER A 56 19.87 -54.94 26.42
C SER A 56 19.81 -56.38 25.97
N ARG A 57 19.82 -56.65 24.65
CA ARG A 57 19.81 -58.00 24.08
C ARG A 57 21.11 -58.73 24.32
N ALA A 58 22.26 -58.06 24.13
CA ALA A 58 23.56 -58.62 24.43
C ALA A 58 23.68 -58.99 25.92
N GLN A 59 23.22 -58.09 26.82
CA GLN A 59 23.21 -58.35 28.27
C GLN A 59 22.38 -59.54 28.63
N ALA A 60 21.14 -59.66 28.09
CA ALA A 60 20.28 -60.79 28.35
C ALA A 60 20.92 -62.11 27.88
N MET A 61 21.56 -62.08 26.72
CA MET A 61 22.23 -63.27 26.21
C MET A 61 23.51 -63.59 26.99
N SER A 62 24.27 -62.60 27.42
CA SER A 62 25.44 -62.80 28.33
C SER A 62 25.03 -63.46 29.63
N GLN A 63 23.95 -62.95 30.27
CA GLN A 63 23.40 -63.58 31.51
C GLN A 63 22.94 -65.01 31.30
N LEU A 64 22.30 -65.28 30.15
CA LEU A 64 21.87 -66.61 29.81
C LEU A 64 23.08 -67.57 29.64
N SER A 65 24.11 -67.14 28.90
CA SER A 65 25.35 -67.89 28.68
C SER A 65 26.04 -68.24 30.03
N VAL A 66 26.14 -67.26 30.92
CA VAL A 66 26.70 -67.43 32.24
C VAL A 66 25.87 -68.39 33.10
N SER A 67 24.54 -68.30 33.06
CA SER A 67 23.62 -69.22 33.77
C SER A 67 23.77 -70.68 33.33
N TYR A 68 23.99 -70.90 32.02
CA TYR A 68 24.26 -72.23 31.49
C TYR A 68 25.59 -72.78 32.00
N LEU A 69 26.65 -71.98 32.10
CA LEU A 69 27.95 -72.37 32.68
C LEU A 69 27.86 -72.67 34.18
N GLU A 70 27.08 -71.88 34.94
CA GLU A 70 26.79 -72.10 36.37
C GLU A 70 26.05 -73.42 36.65
N SER A 71 25.34 -73.97 35.67
CA SER A 71 24.65 -75.25 35.81
C SER A 71 25.61 -76.42 36.03
N GLY A 72 26.93 -76.17 35.92
CA GLY A 72 28.01 -77.14 36.16
C GLY A 72 28.16 -78.24 35.12
N ARG A 73 27.47 -78.12 33.98
CA ARG A 73 27.61 -79.05 32.84
C ARG A 73 28.76 -78.72 31.90
N TYR A 74 29.11 -77.39 31.86
CA TYR A 74 30.09 -76.84 30.93
C TYR A 74 31.07 -75.96 31.72
N LEU A 75 32.37 -76.01 31.37
CA LEU A 75 33.41 -75.27 32.09
C LEU A 75 33.87 -74.02 31.32
N THR A 76 33.66 -74.00 30.00
CA THR A 76 34.10 -72.92 29.11
C THR A 76 33.00 -72.54 28.10
N MET A 77 33.08 -71.34 27.50
CA MET A 77 32.20 -70.91 26.42
C MET A 77 32.34 -71.79 25.17
N ASP A 78 33.50 -72.37 24.94
CA ASP A 78 33.75 -73.31 23.84
C ASP A 78 32.88 -74.58 23.93
N GLU A 79 32.65 -75.07 25.12
CA GLU A 79 31.80 -76.25 25.32
C GLU A 79 30.31 -75.95 25.10
N LEU A 80 29.85 -74.71 25.32
CA LEU A 80 28.45 -74.28 25.06
C LEU A 80 28.12 -74.30 23.56
N GLN A 81 29.10 -74.08 22.68
CA GLN A 81 28.80 -74.14 21.23
C GLN A 81 28.33 -75.56 20.79
N THR A 82 28.62 -76.61 21.52
CA THR A 82 28.26 -77.98 21.18
C THR A 82 26.86 -78.37 21.68
N ASP A 83 26.25 -77.58 22.60
CA ASP A 83 24.91 -77.85 23.15
C ASP A 83 23.83 -77.38 22.14
N GLN A 84 23.09 -78.37 21.62
CA GLN A 84 21.99 -78.12 20.68
C GLN A 84 20.84 -77.29 21.26
N ASN A 85 20.59 -77.40 22.57
CA ASN A 85 19.51 -76.62 23.21
C ASN A 85 19.93 -75.15 23.36
N PHE A 86 21.18 -74.88 23.71
CA PHE A 86 21.74 -73.54 23.76
C PHE A 86 21.75 -72.87 22.38
N GLN A 87 22.21 -73.62 21.36
CA GLN A 87 22.15 -73.12 19.95
C GLN A 87 20.75 -72.76 19.53
N ARG A 88 19.76 -73.67 19.77
CA ARG A 88 18.35 -73.39 19.42
C ARG A 88 17.79 -72.19 20.18
N LEU A 89 18.11 -72.06 21.43
CA LEU A 89 17.67 -70.92 22.25
C LEU A 89 18.26 -69.61 21.76
N THR A 90 19.55 -69.57 21.46
CA THR A 90 20.22 -68.40 20.91
C THR A 90 19.67 -67.99 19.56
N THR A 91 19.44 -68.98 18.65
CA THR A 91 18.85 -68.73 17.34
C THR A 91 17.40 -68.26 17.46
N ALA A 92 16.59 -68.84 18.39
CA ALA A 92 15.23 -68.37 18.66
C ALA A 92 15.22 -66.94 19.25
N ALA A 93 16.11 -66.61 20.17
CA ALA A 93 16.21 -65.28 20.74
C ALA A 93 16.62 -64.25 19.70
N ALA A 94 17.52 -64.56 18.80
CA ALA A 94 17.93 -63.71 17.67
C ALA A 94 16.76 -63.47 16.73
N ALA A 95 16.08 -64.55 16.30
CA ALA A 95 14.94 -64.44 15.36
C ALA A 95 13.74 -63.68 15.94
N MET A 96 13.46 -63.82 17.22
CA MET A 96 12.38 -63.07 17.90
C MET A 96 12.68 -61.57 18.04
N SER A 97 13.95 -61.19 18.01
CA SER A 97 14.42 -59.83 18.30
C SER A 97 14.86 -59.05 17.06
N ASP A 98 14.87 -59.70 15.88
CA ASP A 98 15.44 -59.14 14.64
C ASP A 98 16.89 -58.58 14.83
N VAL A 99 17.67 -59.35 15.62
CA VAL A 99 19.07 -59.02 15.99
C VAL A 99 19.94 -60.24 15.84
N ASP A 100 21.08 -60.08 15.19
CA ASP A 100 22.08 -61.18 15.14
C ASP A 100 22.93 -61.18 16.42
N LEU A 101 23.17 -62.34 16.95
CA LEU A 101 23.96 -62.57 18.16
C LEU A 101 25.26 -63.28 17.83
N LEU A 102 26.34 -62.80 18.42
CA LEU A 102 27.67 -63.44 18.32
C LEU A 102 28.13 -63.73 19.76
N ILE A 103 28.60 -64.92 19.98
CA ILE A 103 29.20 -65.32 21.26
C ILE A 103 30.67 -65.64 21.01
N CYS A 104 31.58 -65.04 21.78
CA CYS A 104 32.99 -65.13 21.60
C CYS A 104 33.65 -65.73 22.87
N ASP A 105 34.82 -66.34 22.66
CA ASP A 105 35.74 -66.77 23.71
C ASP A 105 36.50 -65.60 24.34
N GLU A 106 37.46 -65.91 25.25
CA GLU A 106 38.33 -64.96 25.93
C GLU A 106 39.37 -64.32 24.99
N GLU A 107 39.54 -64.87 23.80
CA GLU A 107 40.51 -64.44 22.76
C GLU A 107 39.81 -63.68 21.63
N GLY A 108 38.47 -63.53 21.65
CA GLY A 108 37.68 -62.82 20.65
C GLY A 108 37.32 -63.66 19.42
N HIS A 109 37.50 -64.96 19.44
CA HIS A 109 37.04 -65.86 18.38
C HIS A 109 35.53 -66.09 18.52
N VAL A 110 34.78 -65.93 17.43
CA VAL A 110 33.37 -66.14 17.42
C VAL A 110 33.05 -67.66 17.43
N LEU A 111 32.47 -68.11 18.56
CA LEU A 111 32.09 -69.49 18.75
C LEU A 111 30.73 -69.86 18.18
N LEU A 112 29.79 -68.91 18.32
CA LEU A 112 28.42 -69.04 17.83
C LEU A 112 27.97 -67.74 17.16
N ALA A 113 27.46 -67.84 15.95
CA ALA A 113 26.87 -66.71 15.23
C ALA A 113 25.49 -67.13 14.74
N THR A 114 24.50 -66.25 14.88
CA THR A 114 23.14 -66.48 14.37
C THR A 114 22.93 -65.93 12.99
N ASP A 115 23.83 -65.06 12.48
CA ASP A 115 23.80 -64.55 11.10
C ASP A 115 24.25 -65.62 10.13
N GLU A 116 23.43 -65.95 9.14
CA GLU A 116 23.72 -66.91 8.11
C GLU A 116 24.98 -66.54 7.26
N ASN A 117 25.28 -65.27 7.15
CA ASN A 117 26.48 -64.81 6.43
C ASN A 117 27.77 -65.18 7.10
N LEU A 118 27.77 -65.47 8.40
CA LEU A 118 28.90 -65.89 9.19
C LEU A 118 28.98 -67.43 9.35
N ALA A 119 27.96 -68.16 8.97
CA ALA A 119 27.87 -69.63 9.12
C ALA A 119 29.06 -70.31 8.41
N GLY A 120 29.82 -71.09 9.16
CA GLY A 120 30.97 -71.86 8.67
C GLY A 120 32.25 -71.08 8.41
N LYS A 121 32.28 -69.80 8.78
CA LYS A 121 33.48 -68.95 8.71
C LYS A 121 34.15 -68.81 10.07
N VAL A 122 35.51 -68.80 10.09
CA VAL A 122 36.25 -68.43 11.30
C VAL A 122 36.27 -66.90 11.35
N VAL A 123 35.56 -66.35 12.33
CA VAL A 123 35.42 -64.88 12.51
C VAL A 123 36.09 -64.55 13.83
N THR A 124 36.85 -63.48 13.84
CA THR A 124 37.46 -62.92 15.05
C THR A 124 37.02 -61.46 15.16
N ILE A 125 36.55 -61.06 16.36
CA ILE A 125 36.24 -59.67 16.61
C ILE A 125 37.49 -58.84 16.57
N PRO A 126 37.50 -57.64 15.96
CA PRO A 126 38.70 -56.78 15.95
C PRO A 126 39.16 -56.45 17.37
N ASP A 127 40.48 -56.62 17.64
CA ASP A 127 41.08 -56.42 18.96
C ASP A 127 40.73 -55.08 19.64
N GLU A 128 40.54 -54.04 18.83
CA GLU A 128 40.14 -52.72 19.33
C GLU A 128 38.73 -52.73 19.98
N ILE A 129 37.77 -53.45 19.37
CA ILE A 129 36.41 -53.55 19.88
C ILE A 129 36.38 -54.45 21.11
N PHE A 130 37.07 -55.58 21.03
CA PHE A 130 37.16 -56.55 22.11
C PHE A 130 37.75 -55.91 23.40
N ARG A 131 38.88 -55.21 23.30
CA ARG A 131 39.46 -54.52 24.43
C ARG A 131 38.59 -53.41 24.99
N GLU A 132 37.84 -52.68 24.13
CA GLU A 132 36.96 -51.61 24.56
C GLU A 132 35.77 -52.17 25.40
N VAL A 133 35.26 -53.32 25.04
CA VAL A 133 34.22 -54.04 25.87
C VAL A 133 34.75 -54.39 27.23
N LEU A 134 35.96 -54.90 27.31
CA LEU A 134 36.62 -55.27 28.57
C LEU A 134 36.89 -54.05 29.46
N GLU A 135 37.36 -52.97 28.90
CA GLU A 135 37.72 -51.74 29.64
C GLU A 135 36.51 -50.95 30.12
N LYS A 136 35.47 -50.84 29.28
CA LYS A 136 34.32 -49.98 29.55
C LYS A 136 33.07 -50.72 30.02
N GLY A 137 33.07 -52.04 29.98
CA GLY A 137 31.92 -52.88 30.28
C GLY A 137 30.88 -52.97 29.17
N SER A 138 31.00 -52.15 28.11
CA SER A 138 30.25 -52.24 26.86
C SER A 138 30.91 -51.40 25.78
N CYS A 139 30.71 -51.79 24.52
CA CYS A 139 31.18 -51.04 23.36
C CYS A 139 30.06 -51.02 22.28
N ALA A 140 29.80 -49.84 21.70
CA ALA A 140 28.84 -49.69 20.59
C ALA A 140 29.58 -49.07 19.41
N LYS A 141 29.91 -49.86 18.39
CA LYS A 141 30.71 -49.41 17.26
C LYS A 141 30.14 -49.95 15.94
N ARG A 142 30.35 -49.22 14.84
CA ARG A 142 30.08 -49.76 13.50
C ARG A 142 31.35 -50.36 12.94
N ASP A 143 31.28 -51.65 12.62
CA ASP A 143 32.40 -52.38 12.05
C ASP A 143 31.98 -53.34 10.98
N ASP A 144 32.87 -53.61 10.01
CA ASP A 144 32.62 -54.57 8.89
C ASP A 144 33.13 -55.97 9.20
N LEU A 145 33.58 -56.24 10.43
CA LEU A 145 34.17 -57.48 10.88
C LEU A 145 35.21 -58.02 9.84
N ASN A 146 36.24 -57.20 9.65
CA ASN A 146 37.34 -57.52 8.72
C ASN A 146 36.91 -57.72 7.26
N GLY A 147 35.91 -56.92 6.81
CA GLY A 147 35.41 -56.92 5.42
C GLY A 147 34.38 -57.99 5.10
N LEU A 148 33.80 -58.63 6.11
CA LEU A 148 32.72 -59.63 5.91
C LEU A 148 31.39 -58.98 5.50
N TYR A 149 31.18 -57.70 5.90
CA TYR A 149 30.01 -56.94 5.53
C TYR A 149 30.33 -55.78 4.61
N GLN A 150 29.59 -55.61 3.54
CA GLN A 150 29.72 -54.47 2.63
C GLN A 150 29.35 -53.12 3.27
N LYS A 151 28.38 -53.16 4.16
CA LYS A 151 28.00 -52.04 5.00
C LYS A 151 28.29 -52.39 6.44
N LYS A 152 28.82 -51.43 7.20
CA LYS A 152 29.22 -51.62 8.62
C LYS A 152 27.99 -51.70 9.50
N PRO A 153 27.54 -52.89 10.02
CA PRO A 153 26.45 -52.97 10.99
C PRO A 153 26.82 -52.27 12.29
N LEU A 154 25.80 -51.94 13.07
CA LEU A 154 26.03 -51.49 14.44
C LEU A 154 26.21 -52.74 15.32
N LEU A 155 27.36 -52.85 15.91
CA LEU A 155 27.77 -53.94 16.81
C LEU A 155 27.80 -53.39 18.25
N VAL A 156 27.15 -54.08 19.18
CA VAL A 156 27.21 -53.74 20.60
C VAL A 156 27.65 -54.98 21.38
N GLY A 157 28.78 -54.85 22.04
CA GLY A 157 29.39 -55.92 22.85
C GLY A 157 29.23 -55.69 24.33
N VAL A 158 29.05 -56.80 25.08
CA VAL A 158 29.09 -56.80 26.56
C VAL A 158 29.88 -58.01 27.06
N PRO A 159 30.61 -57.92 28.17
CA PRO A 159 31.32 -59.05 28.71
C PRO A 159 30.40 -60.07 29.36
N ALA A 160 30.76 -61.34 29.28
CA ALA A 160 30.18 -62.43 30.05
C ALA A 160 31.02 -62.68 31.29
N ILE A 161 30.61 -62.21 32.45
CA ILE A 161 31.37 -62.22 33.69
C ILE A 161 30.77 -63.25 34.63
N HIS A 162 31.62 -64.15 35.17
CA HIS A 162 31.22 -65.13 36.18
C HIS A 162 30.87 -64.44 37.52
N PRO A 163 29.64 -64.57 38.05
CA PRO A 163 29.16 -63.77 39.18
C PRO A 163 29.97 -63.95 40.47
N SER A 164 30.49 -65.15 40.73
CA SER A 164 31.19 -65.47 41.99
C SER A 164 32.72 -65.23 41.90
N SER A 165 33.34 -65.37 40.75
CA SER A 165 34.78 -65.21 40.60
C SER A 165 35.19 -63.86 39.99
N GLY A 166 34.25 -63.17 39.31
CA GLY A 166 34.57 -61.98 38.57
C GLY A 166 35.40 -62.24 37.29
N ALA A 167 35.63 -63.51 36.95
CA ALA A 167 36.41 -63.87 35.73
C ALA A 167 35.58 -63.59 34.48
N ILE A 168 36.23 -63.10 33.47
CA ILE A 168 35.65 -62.88 32.12
C ILE A 168 35.66 -64.25 31.44
N LEU A 169 34.50 -64.69 31.00
CA LEU A 169 34.33 -66.00 30.33
C LEU A 169 34.25 -65.86 28.80
N GLY A 170 34.20 -64.64 28.30
CA GLY A 170 34.07 -64.29 26.90
C GLY A 170 33.25 -63.03 26.74
N GLU A 171 32.82 -62.78 25.55
CA GLU A 171 31.97 -61.59 25.20
C GLU A 171 30.79 -62.01 24.36
N VAL A 172 29.70 -61.23 24.50
CA VAL A 172 28.48 -61.39 23.69
C VAL A 172 28.24 -60.10 22.91
N PHE A 173 28.10 -60.23 21.63
CA PHE A 173 27.78 -59.13 20.77
C PHE A 173 26.37 -59.30 20.17
N ALA A 174 25.65 -58.20 20.15
CA ALA A 174 24.42 -58.07 19.39
C ALA A 174 24.64 -57.15 18.21
N MET A 175 24.17 -57.53 17.05
CA MET A 175 24.37 -56.84 15.81
C MET A 175 23.01 -56.60 15.11
N THR A 176 22.82 -55.40 14.56
CA THR A 176 21.59 -55.10 13.80
C THR A 176 21.70 -55.45 12.35
N SER A 177 20.66 -56.05 11.75
CA SER A 177 20.57 -56.24 10.32
C SER A 177 20.54 -54.89 9.59
N ILE A 178 21.36 -54.77 8.54
CA ILE A 178 21.49 -53.54 7.73
C ILE A 178 20.15 -53.22 7.00
N GLN A 179 19.40 -54.26 6.65
CA GLN A 179 18.12 -54.12 5.94
C GLN A 179 17.07 -53.43 6.76
N SER A 180 16.97 -53.70 8.06
CA SER A 180 15.98 -53.10 8.97
C SER A 180 16.25 -51.58 9.18
N MET A 181 17.51 -51.17 9.23
CA MET A 181 17.84 -49.76 9.36
C MET A 181 17.60 -48.94 8.08
N ASP A 182 17.91 -49.50 6.90
CA ASP A 182 17.68 -48.84 5.61
C ASP A 182 16.16 -48.63 5.37
N ALA A 183 15.33 -49.60 5.68
CA ALA A 183 13.87 -49.51 5.56
C ALA A 183 13.25 -48.40 6.43
N LEU A 184 13.75 -48.20 7.66
CA LEU A 184 13.30 -47.09 8.51
C LEU A 184 13.66 -45.73 7.91
N TRP A 185 14.90 -45.60 7.35
CA TRP A 185 15.32 -44.38 6.69
C TRP A 185 14.51 -44.04 5.44
N GLU A 186 14.20 -45.02 4.61
CA GLU A 186 13.34 -44.83 3.42
C GLU A 186 11.92 -44.38 3.84
N GLY A 187 11.40 -44.94 4.92
CA GLY A 187 10.11 -44.55 5.46
C GLY A 187 10.10 -43.08 5.94
N PHE A 188 11.08 -42.67 6.73
CA PHE A 188 11.20 -41.29 7.17
C PHE A 188 11.44 -40.30 6.04
N ALA A 189 12.32 -40.66 5.07
CA ALA A 189 12.61 -39.83 3.93
C ALA A 189 11.36 -39.64 3.04
N SER A 190 10.59 -40.69 2.76
CA SER A 190 9.38 -40.62 1.95
C SER A 190 8.32 -39.75 2.60
N LEU A 191 8.10 -39.90 3.91
CA LEU A 191 7.13 -39.10 4.68
C LEU A 191 7.53 -37.63 4.69
N PHE A 192 8.84 -37.33 4.88
CA PHE A 192 9.35 -35.96 4.83
C PHE A 192 9.19 -35.33 3.46
N ILE A 193 9.54 -36.06 2.38
CA ILE A 193 9.39 -35.55 0.99
C ILE A 193 7.92 -35.28 0.67
N LEU A 194 7.01 -36.19 1.05
CA LEU A 194 5.58 -36.00 0.85
C LEU A 194 5.07 -34.76 1.59
N SER A 195 5.41 -34.62 2.86
CA SER A 195 5.00 -33.46 3.66
C SER A 195 5.58 -32.15 3.13
N ALA A 196 6.83 -32.14 2.72
CA ALA A 196 7.49 -30.98 2.08
C ALA A 196 6.81 -30.57 0.77
N PHE A 197 6.42 -31.56 -0.05
CA PHE A 197 5.66 -31.31 -1.28
C PHE A 197 4.30 -30.65 -1.02
N VAL A 198 3.56 -31.15 -0.03
CA VAL A 198 2.26 -30.57 0.37
C VAL A 198 2.41 -29.13 0.86
N VAL A 199 3.41 -28.87 1.72
CA VAL A 199 3.71 -27.51 2.20
C VAL A 199 4.08 -26.57 1.07
N LEU A 200 4.90 -27.01 0.12
CA LEU A 200 5.26 -26.20 -1.07
C LEU A 200 4.04 -25.89 -1.94
N MET A 201 3.15 -26.87 -2.15
CA MET A 201 1.91 -26.66 -2.91
C MET A 201 1.00 -25.63 -2.23
N ILE A 202 0.78 -25.76 -0.94
CA ILE A 202 -0.03 -24.81 -0.16
C ILE A 202 0.61 -23.40 -0.19
N SER A 203 1.92 -23.32 0.02
CA SER A 203 2.66 -22.05 -0.01
C SER A 203 2.60 -21.39 -1.37
N PHE A 204 2.73 -22.15 -2.45
CA PHE A 204 2.61 -21.63 -3.82
C PHE A 204 1.20 -21.06 -4.08
N MET A 205 0.16 -21.80 -3.67
CA MET A 205 -1.22 -21.37 -3.86
C MET A 205 -1.53 -20.11 -3.03
N ALA A 206 -1.16 -20.09 -1.75
CA ALA A 206 -1.35 -18.93 -0.87
C ALA A 206 -0.59 -17.70 -1.38
N SER A 207 0.69 -17.87 -1.77
CA SER A 207 1.52 -16.80 -2.34
C SER A 207 0.91 -16.25 -3.63
N SER A 208 0.40 -17.12 -4.51
CA SER A 208 -0.23 -16.70 -5.77
C SER A 208 -1.48 -15.85 -5.52
N ILE A 209 -2.36 -16.27 -4.63
CA ILE A 209 -3.59 -15.54 -4.29
C ILE A 209 -3.24 -14.17 -3.67
N THR A 210 -2.34 -14.14 -2.70
CA THR A 210 -1.93 -12.90 -2.02
C THR A 210 -1.29 -11.92 -3.00
N THR A 211 -0.39 -12.40 -3.84
CA THR A 211 0.30 -11.56 -4.84
C THR A 211 -0.68 -11.01 -5.89
N MET A 212 -1.65 -11.81 -6.34
CA MET A 212 -2.70 -11.32 -7.25
C MET A 212 -3.53 -10.22 -6.61
N ARG A 213 -3.96 -10.41 -5.36
CA ARG A 213 -4.75 -9.42 -4.62
C ARG A 213 -4.02 -8.09 -4.41
N GLN A 214 -2.70 -8.10 -4.25
CA GLN A 214 -1.89 -6.89 -4.07
C GLN A 214 -1.49 -6.23 -5.40
N THR A 215 -1.11 -7.01 -6.40
CA THR A 215 -0.52 -6.48 -7.65
C THR A 215 -1.57 -5.95 -8.62
N ARG A 216 -2.78 -6.53 -8.63
CA ARG A 216 -3.85 -6.12 -9.55
C ARG A 216 -4.28 -4.67 -9.34
N PRO A 217 -4.62 -4.19 -8.12
CA PRO A 217 -4.99 -2.80 -7.89
C PRO A 217 -3.89 -1.81 -8.28
N ILE A 218 -2.63 -2.13 -7.96
CA ILE A 218 -1.49 -1.27 -8.33
C ILE A 218 -1.35 -1.14 -9.85
N ARG A 219 -1.55 -2.22 -10.59
CA ARG A 219 -1.50 -2.19 -12.06
C ARG A 219 -2.64 -1.36 -12.65
N GLU A 220 -3.85 -1.49 -12.11
CA GLU A 220 -5.00 -0.69 -12.51
C GLU A 220 -4.76 0.81 -12.22
N MET A 221 -4.15 1.14 -11.08
CA MET A 221 -3.76 2.50 -10.73
C MET A 221 -2.73 3.08 -11.71
N VAL A 222 -1.69 2.32 -12.08
CA VAL A 222 -0.72 2.74 -13.10
C VAL A 222 -1.40 3.01 -14.45
N GLN A 223 -2.38 2.19 -14.84
CA GLN A 223 -3.14 2.40 -16.06
C GLN A 223 -4.05 3.63 -15.97
N ALA A 224 -4.75 3.81 -14.84
CA ALA A 224 -5.56 4.98 -14.58
C ALA A 224 -4.73 6.26 -14.67
N THR A 225 -3.58 6.30 -13.99
CA THR A 225 -2.66 7.45 -14.03
C THR A 225 -2.19 7.79 -15.44
N ARG A 226 -1.92 6.78 -16.28
CA ARG A 226 -1.55 7.01 -17.69
C ARG A 226 -2.70 7.62 -18.49
N ARG A 227 -3.92 7.11 -18.34
CA ARG A 227 -5.11 7.67 -19.01
C ARG A 227 -5.36 9.12 -18.55
N TYR A 228 -5.14 9.42 -17.27
CA TYR A 228 -5.18 10.79 -16.76
C TYR A 228 -4.16 11.69 -17.46
N ALA A 229 -2.93 11.24 -17.63
CA ALA A 229 -1.89 11.98 -18.34
C ALA A 229 -2.23 12.21 -19.83
N GLU A 230 -3.06 11.36 -20.42
CA GLU A 230 -3.59 11.49 -21.79
C GLU A 230 -4.87 12.38 -21.86
N GLY A 231 -5.33 12.89 -20.70
CA GLY A 231 -6.49 13.80 -20.64
C GLY A 231 -7.83 13.12 -20.43
N ASP A 232 -7.86 11.83 -20.14
CA ASP A 232 -9.08 11.08 -19.81
C ASP A 232 -9.33 11.15 -18.30
N PHE A 233 -10.12 12.14 -17.89
CA PHE A 233 -10.44 12.42 -16.49
C PHE A 233 -11.67 11.67 -15.94
N ASP A 234 -12.32 10.84 -16.75
CA ASP A 234 -13.50 10.07 -16.35
C ASP A 234 -13.14 8.74 -15.68
N VAL A 235 -11.87 8.35 -15.73
CA VAL A 235 -11.40 7.10 -15.13
C VAL A 235 -11.50 7.15 -13.62
N ARG A 236 -12.05 6.09 -13.05
CA ARG A 236 -12.09 5.88 -11.59
C ARG A 236 -11.53 4.51 -11.24
N MET A 237 -10.92 4.43 -10.07
CA MET A 237 -10.54 3.15 -9.46
C MET A 237 -11.79 2.46 -8.92
N ASN A 238 -11.85 1.13 -9.11
CA ASN A 238 -12.91 0.35 -8.49
C ASN A 238 -12.76 0.38 -6.96
N ASP A 239 -13.88 0.48 -6.28
CA ASP A 239 -13.93 0.19 -4.86
C ASP A 239 -13.88 -1.35 -4.70
N TYR A 240 -12.77 -1.84 -4.15
CA TYR A 240 -12.57 -3.27 -3.89
C TYR A 240 -13.23 -3.73 -2.59
N GLY A 241 -13.97 -2.85 -1.89
CA GLY A 241 -14.55 -3.15 -0.57
C GLY A 241 -13.47 -3.52 0.46
N ARG A 242 -12.32 -2.86 0.40
CA ARG A 242 -11.16 -3.11 1.27
C ARG A 242 -10.99 -1.96 2.24
N ASP A 243 -10.87 -2.32 3.53
CA ASP A 243 -10.58 -1.40 4.62
C ASP A 243 -9.08 -1.34 4.96
N ASP A 244 -8.21 -1.59 3.96
CA ASP A 244 -6.76 -1.55 4.10
C ASP A 244 -6.15 -0.37 3.33
N GLU A 245 -4.81 -0.24 3.37
CA GLU A 245 -4.05 0.83 2.70
C GLU A 245 -4.30 0.89 1.19
N MET A 246 -4.68 -0.23 0.57
CA MET A 246 -5.05 -0.26 -0.85
C MET A 246 -6.43 0.37 -1.10
N GLY A 247 -7.38 0.19 -0.18
CA GLY A 247 -8.68 0.85 -0.22
C GLY A 247 -8.55 2.36 -0.03
N GLU A 248 -7.76 2.79 0.97
CA GLU A 248 -7.46 4.20 1.23
C GLU A 248 -6.77 4.87 0.02
N LEU A 249 -5.82 4.17 -0.61
CA LEU A 249 -5.14 4.66 -1.79
C LEU A 249 -6.08 4.80 -2.99
N ALA A 250 -7.00 3.87 -3.19
CA ALA A 250 -8.01 3.95 -4.25
C ALA A 250 -8.99 5.12 -4.02
N ALA A 251 -9.45 5.32 -2.78
CA ALA A 251 -10.29 6.44 -2.41
C ALA A 251 -9.58 7.79 -2.61
N SER A 252 -8.34 7.91 -2.14
CA SER A 252 -7.52 9.11 -2.33
C SER A 252 -7.27 9.43 -3.80
N PHE A 253 -7.02 8.40 -4.62
CA PHE A 253 -6.90 8.56 -6.07
C PHE A 253 -8.21 9.07 -6.68
N ASN A 254 -9.37 8.52 -6.31
CA ASN A 254 -10.66 8.96 -6.83
C ASN A 254 -11.00 10.40 -6.42
N ASN A 255 -10.68 10.80 -5.19
CA ASN A 255 -10.85 12.19 -4.72
C ASN A 255 -9.96 13.16 -5.52
N MET A 256 -8.70 12.80 -5.74
CA MET A 256 -7.79 13.59 -6.59
C MET A 256 -8.34 13.68 -8.03
N ALA A 257 -8.84 12.57 -8.55
CA ALA A 257 -9.42 12.47 -9.87
C ALA A 257 -10.63 13.39 -10.03
N GLU A 258 -11.53 13.41 -9.07
CA GLU A 258 -12.70 14.26 -9.06
C GLU A 258 -12.31 15.75 -9.02
N SER A 259 -11.38 16.12 -8.16
CA SER A 259 -10.87 17.50 -8.05
C SER A 259 -10.25 17.97 -9.37
N LEU A 260 -9.45 17.12 -10.02
CA LEU A 260 -8.82 17.45 -11.29
C LEU A 260 -9.84 17.56 -12.44
N GLN A 261 -10.80 16.64 -12.49
CA GLN A 261 -11.90 16.68 -13.46
C GLN A 261 -12.72 17.97 -13.33
N GLN A 262 -13.06 18.36 -12.09
CA GLN A 262 -13.79 19.60 -11.82
C GLN A 262 -12.98 20.84 -12.27
N THR A 263 -11.68 20.86 -11.98
CA THR A 263 -10.79 21.95 -12.41
C THR A 263 -10.73 22.07 -13.93
N GLU A 264 -10.58 20.95 -14.63
CA GLU A 264 -10.51 20.95 -16.10
C GLU A 264 -11.87 21.32 -16.74
N ARG A 265 -12.97 20.88 -16.14
CA ARG A 265 -14.32 21.29 -16.58
C ARG A 265 -14.51 22.80 -16.43
N GLN A 266 -14.17 23.37 -15.28
CA GLN A 266 -14.23 24.80 -15.05
C GLN A 266 -13.34 25.59 -16.03
N ARG A 267 -12.16 25.06 -16.34
CA ARG A 267 -11.26 25.66 -17.34
C ARG A 267 -11.86 25.65 -18.73
N ARG A 268 -12.48 24.55 -19.16
CA ARG A 268 -13.11 24.45 -20.49
C ARG A 268 -14.32 25.38 -20.58
N GLU A 269 -15.17 25.42 -19.57
CA GLU A 269 -16.32 26.33 -19.50
C GLU A 269 -15.85 27.79 -19.54
N PHE A 270 -14.77 28.13 -18.84
CA PHE A 270 -14.18 29.46 -18.88
C PHE A 270 -13.73 29.87 -20.31
N ILE A 271 -12.99 28.98 -20.99
CA ILE A 271 -12.52 29.26 -22.36
C ILE A 271 -13.71 29.37 -23.34
N ALA A 272 -14.72 28.51 -23.20
CA ALA A 272 -15.91 28.56 -24.04
C ALA A 272 -16.69 29.87 -23.86
N ASN A 273 -16.90 30.30 -22.61
CA ASN A 273 -17.61 31.53 -22.28
C ASN A 273 -16.86 32.77 -22.79
N ILE A 274 -15.52 32.82 -22.61
CA ILE A 274 -14.67 33.87 -23.18
C ILE A 274 -14.87 33.95 -24.69
N SER A 275 -14.76 32.82 -25.38
CA SER A 275 -14.86 32.78 -26.84
C SER A 275 -16.19 33.31 -27.31
N HIS A 276 -17.28 32.96 -26.61
CA HIS A 276 -18.63 33.42 -26.95
C HIS A 276 -18.80 34.92 -26.70
N GLU A 277 -18.33 35.44 -25.53
CA GLU A 277 -18.46 36.84 -25.16
C GLU A 277 -17.57 37.75 -26.02
N LEU A 278 -16.44 37.26 -26.54
CA LEU A 278 -15.59 37.99 -27.49
C LEU A 278 -16.18 37.97 -28.92
N LYS A 279 -16.76 36.85 -29.34
CA LYS A 279 -17.27 36.70 -30.72
C LYS A 279 -18.37 37.71 -31.03
N THR A 280 -19.30 37.92 -30.08
CA THR A 280 -20.46 38.80 -30.28
C THR A 280 -20.07 40.26 -30.65
N PRO A 281 -19.28 40.98 -29.82
CA PRO A 281 -18.85 42.36 -30.16
C PRO A 281 -18.01 42.40 -31.41
N MET A 282 -17.11 41.43 -31.65
CA MET A 282 -16.30 41.35 -32.85
C MET A 282 -17.15 41.22 -34.13
N THR A 283 -18.21 40.40 -34.10
CA THR A 283 -19.12 40.24 -35.23
C THR A 283 -19.91 41.52 -35.49
N THR A 284 -20.33 42.24 -34.43
CA THR A 284 -21.02 43.52 -34.55
C THR A 284 -20.08 44.61 -35.15
N ILE A 285 -18.84 44.73 -34.67
CA ILE A 285 -17.85 45.64 -35.20
C ILE A 285 -17.59 45.35 -36.67
N ALA A 286 -17.30 44.09 -37.02
CA ALA A 286 -17.00 43.68 -38.38
C ALA A 286 -18.19 43.97 -39.31
N GLY A 287 -19.40 43.54 -38.91
CA GLY A 287 -20.61 43.72 -39.76
C GLY A 287 -20.97 45.19 -40.04
N TYR A 288 -20.82 46.06 -39.02
CA TYR A 288 -21.08 47.49 -39.26
C TYR A 288 -19.96 48.16 -40.05
N THR A 289 -18.69 47.72 -39.81
CA THR A 289 -17.58 48.22 -40.62
C THR A 289 -17.73 47.83 -42.08
N ASP A 290 -18.07 46.57 -42.36
CA ASP A 290 -18.31 46.09 -43.73
C ASP A 290 -19.47 46.83 -44.38
N GLY A 291 -20.58 47.02 -43.64
CA GLY A 291 -21.75 47.76 -44.16
C GLY A 291 -21.50 49.24 -44.46
N ILE A 292 -20.54 49.89 -43.76
CA ILE A 292 -20.06 51.24 -44.07
C ILE A 292 -19.17 51.21 -45.32
N LEU A 293 -18.30 50.22 -45.44
CA LEU A 293 -17.34 50.11 -46.53
C LEU A 293 -17.96 49.75 -47.86
N ASP A 294 -18.98 48.90 -47.87
CA ASP A 294 -19.71 48.44 -49.06
C ASP A 294 -20.88 49.38 -49.48
N GLY A 295 -21.13 50.42 -48.67
CA GLY A 295 -22.14 51.41 -48.96
C GLY A 295 -23.58 50.98 -48.60
N THR A 296 -23.77 49.86 -47.95
CA THR A 296 -25.09 49.37 -47.44
C THR A 296 -25.63 50.30 -46.38
N ILE A 297 -24.76 50.96 -45.58
CA ILE A 297 -25.12 51.97 -44.59
C ILE A 297 -25.00 53.33 -45.24
N ALA A 298 -26.11 54.07 -45.29
CA ALA A 298 -26.19 55.39 -45.87
C ALA A 298 -25.26 56.39 -45.15
N PRO A 299 -24.67 57.37 -45.90
CA PRO A 299 -23.73 58.32 -45.29
C PRO A 299 -24.27 59.10 -44.08
N GLU A 300 -25.57 59.39 -44.07
CA GLU A 300 -26.27 60.07 -42.96
C GLU A 300 -26.32 59.23 -41.67
N ASP A 301 -26.32 57.91 -41.79
CA ASP A 301 -26.42 56.98 -40.65
C ASP A 301 -25.05 56.53 -40.16
N GLN A 302 -23.96 56.70 -40.94
CA GLN A 302 -22.62 56.19 -40.62
C GLN A 302 -22.15 56.61 -39.23
N ARG A 303 -22.45 57.84 -38.81
CA ARG A 303 -22.03 58.34 -37.50
C ARG A 303 -22.60 57.48 -36.36
N GLN A 304 -23.87 57.10 -36.44
CA GLN A 304 -24.50 56.25 -35.43
C GLN A 304 -23.80 54.88 -35.35
N TYR A 305 -23.50 54.27 -36.49
CA TYR A 305 -22.85 52.96 -36.52
C TYR A 305 -21.39 53.03 -36.07
N LEU A 306 -20.68 54.13 -36.38
CA LEU A 306 -19.34 54.39 -35.83
C LEU A 306 -19.34 54.58 -34.31
N GLU A 307 -20.38 55.18 -33.75
CA GLU A 307 -20.57 55.28 -32.29
C GLU A 307 -20.79 53.88 -31.67
N ILE A 308 -21.57 53.01 -32.33
CA ILE A 308 -21.77 51.61 -31.89
C ILE A 308 -20.43 50.85 -31.95
N ILE A 309 -19.66 50.94 -33.03
CA ILE A 309 -18.35 50.32 -33.18
C ILE A 309 -17.41 50.79 -32.07
N SER A 310 -17.35 52.12 -31.78
CA SER A 310 -16.54 52.69 -30.73
C SER A 310 -16.93 52.15 -29.35
N ASN A 311 -18.21 52.02 -29.05
CA ASN A 311 -18.73 51.52 -27.81
C ASN A 311 -18.40 50.01 -27.61
N GLU A 312 -18.59 49.19 -28.66
CA GLU A 312 -18.22 47.76 -28.62
C GLU A 312 -16.71 47.56 -28.49
N SER A 313 -15.90 48.38 -29.14
CA SER A 313 -14.43 48.37 -28.99
C SER A 313 -13.99 48.68 -27.54
N ARG A 314 -14.58 49.72 -26.92
CA ARG A 314 -14.35 50.04 -25.49
C ARG A 314 -14.82 48.93 -24.56
N ARG A 315 -15.98 48.31 -24.84
CA ARG A 315 -16.50 47.17 -24.09
C ARG A 315 -15.56 45.98 -24.16
N LEU A 316 -15.04 45.65 -25.35
CA LEU A 316 -14.07 44.59 -25.56
C LEU A 316 -12.76 44.86 -24.80
N SER A 317 -12.25 46.07 -24.79
CA SER A 317 -11.07 46.47 -24.03
C SER A 317 -11.24 46.31 -22.53
N ARG A 318 -12.42 46.73 -22.00
CA ARG A 318 -12.75 46.50 -20.55
C ARG A 318 -12.84 45.03 -20.23
N MET A 319 -13.41 44.21 -21.10
CA MET A 319 -13.54 42.75 -20.91
C MET A 319 -12.17 42.08 -20.83
N VAL A 320 -11.27 42.38 -21.79
CA VAL A 320 -9.90 41.84 -21.79
C VAL A 320 -9.14 42.24 -20.52
N ARG A 321 -9.27 43.49 -20.09
CA ARG A 321 -8.62 43.92 -18.83
C ARG A 321 -9.14 43.17 -17.62
N ARG A 322 -10.44 42.99 -17.47
CA ARG A 322 -11.03 42.20 -16.37
C ARG A 322 -10.61 40.72 -16.38
N MET A 323 -10.41 40.15 -17.58
CA MET A 323 -9.89 38.77 -17.71
C MET A 323 -8.42 38.68 -17.24
N LEU A 324 -7.61 39.67 -17.58
CA LEU A 324 -6.23 39.74 -17.10
C LEU A 324 -6.17 39.92 -15.57
N ASP A 325 -7.04 40.76 -15.01
CA ASP A 325 -7.16 40.94 -13.55
C ASP A 325 -7.49 39.60 -12.88
N VAL A 326 -8.47 38.84 -13.37
CA VAL A 326 -8.81 37.49 -12.84
C VAL A 326 -7.61 36.54 -12.94
N SER A 327 -6.89 36.54 -14.07
CA SER A 327 -5.72 35.67 -14.24
C SER A 327 -4.58 36.01 -13.30
N GLN A 328 -4.35 37.30 -13.05
CA GLN A 328 -3.32 37.76 -12.11
C GLN A 328 -3.70 37.44 -10.67
N LEU A 329 -4.96 37.68 -10.30
CA LEU A 329 -5.46 37.36 -8.96
C LEU A 329 -5.26 35.89 -8.62
N GLN A 330 -5.48 34.96 -9.56
CA GLN A 330 -5.30 33.52 -9.32
C GLN A 330 -3.85 33.12 -9.07
N ALA A 331 -2.87 33.94 -9.49
CA ALA A 331 -1.44 33.67 -9.32
C ALA A 331 -0.84 34.33 -8.06
N MET A 332 -1.59 35.21 -7.37
CA MET A 332 -1.14 35.95 -6.21
C MET A 332 -1.53 35.28 -4.90
N ASP A 333 -0.67 35.40 -3.89
CA ASP A 333 -0.95 35.02 -2.50
C ASP A 333 -0.93 36.31 -1.64
N PRO A 334 -2.09 36.91 -1.39
CA PRO A 334 -2.17 38.20 -0.72
C PRO A 334 -1.66 38.18 0.72
N LEU A 335 -1.65 36.99 1.35
CA LEU A 335 -1.19 36.83 2.73
C LEU A 335 0.34 36.79 2.85
N LYS A 336 1.08 36.55 1.76
CA LYS A 336 2.54 36.60 1.77
C LYS A 336 3.15 38.01 1.80
N GLY A 337 2.35 39.03 1.45
CA GLY A 337 2.75 40.44 1.49
C GLY A 337 1.78 41.32 2.30
N GLY A 338 0.79 40.74 2.94
CA GLY A 338 -0.29 41.47 3.61
C GLY A 338 0.20 42.41 4.70
N SER A 339 0.02 43.71 4.47
CA SER A 339 0.21 44.78 5.47
C SER A 339 -1.09 45.03 6.19
N HIS A 340 -1.01 45.66 7.38
CA HIS A 340 -2.19 46.20 8.01
C HIS A 340 -2.55 47.52 7.34
N PHE A 341 -3.83 47.71 7.08
CA PHE A 341 -4.35 48.95 6.49
C PHE A 341 -5.68 49.32 7.13
N ASP A 342 -6.05 50.59 7.00
CA ASP A 342 -7.32 51.10 7.53
C ASP A 342 -8.46 50.87 6.56
N ILE A 343 -9.38 49.95 6.92
CA ILE A 343 -10.56 49.59 6.10
C ILE A 343 -11.55 50.76 6.01
N CYS A 344 -11.65 51.59 7.04
CA CYS A 344 -12.53 52.77 7.06
C CYS A 344 -12.07 53.78 6.01
N GLU A 345 -10.77 54.04 5.92
CA GLU A 345 -10.20 54.91 4.90
C GLU A 345 -10.39 54.38 3.49
N SER A 346 -10.16 53.05 3.29
CA SER A 346 -10.39 52.40 1.98
C SER A 346 -11.85 52.49 1.56
N ALA A 347 -12.82 52.29 2.48
CA ALA A 347 -14.25 52.41 2.22
C ALA A 347 -14.65 53.84 1.84
N ARG A 348 -14.14 54.86 2.57
CA ARG A 348 -14.39 56.27 2.26
C ARG A 348 -13.85 56.67 0.90
N ARG A 349 -12.60 56.28 0.55
CA ARG A 349 -12.01 56.54 -0.76
C ARG A 349 -12.81 55.99 -1.90
N VAL A 350 -13.26 54.74 -1.77
CA VAL A 350 -14.07 54.09 -2.82
C VAL A 350 -15.41 54.85 -2.94
N LEU A 351 -16.07 55.15 -1.85
CA LEU A 351 -17.36 55.86 -1.86
C LEU A 351 -17.25 57.21 -2.58
N ILE A 352 -16.21 58.03 -2.24
CA ILE A 352 -15.93 59.31 -2.90
C ILE A 352 -15.66 59.12 -4.40
N SER A 353 -14.88 58.09 -4.76
CA SER A 353 -14.59 57.82 -6.18
C SER A 353 -15.83 57.47 -6.99
N MET A 354 -16.89 56.99 -6.33
CA MET A 354 -18.14 56.60 -6.97
C MET A 354 -19.24 57.62 -6.87
N GLU A 355 -19.03 58.76 -6.21
CA GLU A 355 -20.03 59.84 -6.00
C GLU A 355 -20.79 60.19 -7.27
N LYS A 356 -20.09 60.45 -8.36
CA LYS A 356 -20.70 60.81 -9.66
C LYS A 356 -21.61 59.66 -10.17
N LYS A 357 -21.14 58.39 -10.10
CA LYS A 357 -21.92 57.24 -10.58
C LYS A 357 -23.22 57.04 -9.77
N ILE A 358 -23.15 57.27 -8.48
CA ILE A 358 -24.27 57.16 -7.55
C ILE A 358 -25.28 58.28 -7.79
N THR A 359 -24.80 59.53 -7.89
CA THR A 359 -25.65 60.72 -8.19
C THR A 359 -26.30 60.62 -9.54
N ASP A 360 -25.55 60.16 -10.60
CA ASP A 360 -26.13 59.96 -11.96
C ASP A 360 -27.26 58.92 -11.97
N ARG A 361 -27.33 58.08 -10.95
CA ARG A 361 -28.39 57.07 -10.75
C ARG A 361 -29.52 57.49 -9.82
N ASP A 362 -29.47 58.74 -9.31
CA ASP A 362 -30.46 59.28 -8.41
C ASP A 362 -30.61 58.44 -7.12
N LEU A 363 -29.48 58.07 -6.51
CA LEU A 363 -29.39 57.30 -5.27
C LEU A 363 -28.87 58.16 -4.15
N ASP A 364 -29.51 58.06 -2.96
CA ASP A 364 -29.01 58.68 -1.73
C ASP A 364 -27.98 57.77 -1.07
N VAL A 365 -26.94 58.39 -0.44
CA VAL A 365 -25.88 57.63 0.25
C VAL A 365 -26.09 57.67 1.74
N GLU A 366 -26.18 56.49 2.36
CA GLU A 366 -26.16 56.33 3.80
C GLU A 366 -24.83 55.64 4.20
N ALA A 367 -23.86 56.39 4.76
CA ALA A 367 -22.57 55.88 5.17
C ALA A 367 -22.48 55.81 6.72
N ASP A 368 -22.31 54.62 7.25
CA ASP A 368 -22.04 54.33 8.67
C ASP A 368 -20.61 53.81 8.82
N ILE A 369 -19.63 54.75 8.75
CA ILE A 369 -18.21 54.43 8.79
C ILE A 369 -17.62 55.14 9.98
N PRO A 370 -17.08 54.43 11.00
CA PRO A 370 -16.46 55.03 12.18
C PRO A 370 -15.37 56.03 11.83
N GLU A 371 -15.25 57.10 12.62
CA GLU A 371 -14.13 58.05 12.50
C GLU A 371 -12.81 57.41 12.90
N GLU A 372 -12.86 56.45 13.85
CA GLU A 372 -11.71 55.68 14.32
C GLU A 372 -11.25 54.70 13.26
N SER A 373 -9.93 54.55 13.12
CA SER A 373 -9.31 53.63 12.20
C SER A 373 -9.52 52.18 12.67
N ILE A 374 -9.99 51.30 11.77
CA ILE A 374 -10.06 49.86 11.98
C ILE A 374 -8.99 49.23 11.10
N LEU A 375 -7.88 48.77 11.74
CA LEU A 375 -6.79 48.11 11.03
C LEU A 375 -7.15 46.65 10.77
N VAL A 376 -7.01 46.23 9.52
CA VAL A 376 -7.25 44.87 9.07
C VAL A 376 -6.02 44.34 8.36
N ARG A 377 -5.85 43.01 8.39
CA ARG A 377 -4.75 42.33 7.71
C ARG A 377 -5.17 41.93 6.32
N GLY A 378 -4.39 42.33 5.30
CA GLY A 378 -4.65 41.93 3.91
C GLY A 378 -3.96 42.85 2.91
N ASP A 379 -4.34 42.69 1.65
CA ASP A 379 -3.90 43.55 0.53
C ASP A 379 -4.94 44.67 0.33
N ASN A 380 -4.50 45.93 0.59
CA ASN A 380 -5.37 47.10 0.50
C ASN A 380 -5.97 47.30 -0.90
N ASP A 381 -5.21 47.07 -1.94
CA ASP A 381 -5.67 47.29 -3.32
C ASP A 381 -6.73 46.25 -3.72
N MET A 382 -6.51 44.97 -3.32
CA MET A 382 -7.49 43.92 -3.53
C MET A 382 -8.80 44.14 -2.76
N ILE A 383 -8.72 44.56 -1.50
CA ILE A 383 -9.93 44.81 -0.70
C ILE A 383 -10.64 46.10 -1.18
N THR A 384 -9.89 47.12 -1.60
CA THR A 384 -10.44 48.29 -2.27
C THR A 384 -11.24 47.91 -3.52
N GLN A 385 -10.73 46.94 -4.30
CA GLN A 385 -11.43 46.38 -5.47
C GLN A 385 -12.71 45.63 -5.08
N VAL A 386 -12.70 44.87 -3.94
CA VAL A 386 -13.90 44.23 -3.41
C VAL A 386 -15.00 45.26 -3.15
N ILE A 387 -14.67 46.29 -2.34
CA ILE A 387 -15.62 47.34 -2.01
C ILE A 387 -16.13 48.06 -3.25
N TYR A 388 -15.24 48.40 -4.17
CA TYR A 388 -15.61 49.02 -5.46
C TYR A 388 -16.59 48.16 -6.28
N ASN A 389 -16.31 46.85 -6.45
CA ASN A 389 -17.19 45.98 -7.22
C ASN A 389 -18.56 45.80 -6.57
N LEU A 390 -18.63 45.71 -5.25
CA LEU A 390 -19.90 45.64 -4.50
C LEU A 390 -20.71 46.93 -4.57
N LEU A 391 -20.07 48.08 -4.41
CA LEU A 391 -20.71 49.39 -4.54
C LEU A 391 -21.14 49.65 -5.98
N GLU A 392 -20.34 49.26 -6.99
CA GLU A 392 -20.70 49.37 -8.41
C GLU A 392 -21.97 48.55 -8.73
N ASN A 393 -22.06 47.34 -8.17
CA ASN A 393 -23.28 46.52 -8.31
C ASN A 393 -24.48 47.15 -7.59
N ALA A 394 -24.30 47.64 -6.37
CA ALA A 394 -25.35 48.29 -5.59
C ALA A 394 -25.87 49.56 -6.27
N ALA A 395 -24.98 50.38 -6.85
CA ALA A 395 -25.38 51.58 -7.58
C ALA A 395 -26.08 51.23 -8.93
N LYS A 396 -25.68 50.12 -9.57
CA LYS A 396 -26.23 49.72 -10.86
C LYS A 396 -27.62 49.13 -10.78
N PHE A 397 -27.88 48.29 -9.78
CA PHE A 397 -29.13 47.59 -9.55
C PHE A 397 -30.02 48.27 -8.50
N GLY A 398 -29.56 49.38 -7.95
CA GLY A 398 -30.32 50.23 -7.04
C GLY A 398 -31.50 50.88 -7.77
N ARG A 399 -32.68 50.92 -7.11
CA ARG A 399 -33.88 51.61 -7.61
C ARG A 399 -33.69 53.10 -7.42
N LYS A 400 -33.96 53.89 -8.44
CA LYS A 400 -33.86 55.37 -8.36
C LYS A 400 -34.66 55.95 -7.20
N GLY A 401 -34.14 56.95 -6.54
CA GLY A 401 -34.74 57.60 -5.36
C GLY A 401 -34.70 56.75 -4.09
N THR A 402 -33.83 55.75 -4.02
CA THR A 402 -33.64 54.96 -2.80
C THR A 402 -32.23 55.10 -2.28
N ALA A 403 -32.01 54.64 -1.03
CA ALA A 403 -30.70 54.70 -0.37
C ALA A 403 -29.77 53.55 -0.79
N LEU A 404 -28.50 53.91 -0.91
CA LEU A 404 -27.38 52.96 -0.98
C LEU A 404 -26.64 53.05 0.36
N TYR A 405 -26.60 51.95 1.10
CA TYR A 405 -25.97 51.88 2.43
C TYR A 405 -24.59 51.26 2.35
N LEU A 406 -23.61 51.89 3.03
CA LEU A 406 -22.27 51.32 3.28
C LEU A 406 -21.95 51.43 4.77
N GLY A 407 -21.84 50.30 5.45
CA GLY A 407 -21.46 50.23 6.86
C GLY A 407 -20.16 49.51 7.08
N VAL A 408 -19.37 50.00 8.05
CA VAL A 408 -18.15 49.37 8.55
C VAL A 408 -18.24 49.32 10.07
N SER A 409 -18.03 48.16 10.68
CA SER A 409 -18.04 47.98 12.11
C SER A 409 -16.98 46.97 12.53
N ALA A 410 -16.58 47.00 13.81
CA ALA A 410 -15.65 46.02 14.38
C ALA A 410 -16.34 45.25 15.51
N SER A 411 -16.30 43.92 15.46
CA SER A 411 -16.74 43.03 16.53
C SER A 411 -15.98 41.72 16.47
N ASP A 412 -15.77 41.12 17.63
CA ASP A 412 -15.16 39.77 17.78
C ASP A 412 -13.82 39.57 17.03
N GLY A 413 -12.95 40.62 17.05
CA GLY A 413 -11.65 40.56 16.36
C GLY A 413 -11.73 40.61 14.82
N LYS A 414 -12.91 41.03 14.28
CA LYS A 414 -13.12 41.21 12.85
C LYS A 414 -13.73 42.57 12.52
N ALA A 415 -13.33 43.10 11.38
CA ALA A 415 -14.01 44.21 10.74
C ALA A 415 -15.08 43.66 9.80
N HIS A 416 -16.31 44.15 9.94
CA HIS A 416 -17.45 43.77 9.10
C HIS A 416 -17.80 44.92 8.16
N VAL A 417 -17.91 44.58 6.86
CA VAL A 417 -18.31 45.53 5.83
C VAL A 417 -19.66 45.07 5.27
N VAL A 418 -20.64 45.97 5.26
CA VAL A 418 -22.01 45.73 4.79
C VAL A 418 -22.37 46.75 3.71
N ILE A 419 -22.82 46.27 2.57
CA ILE A 419 -23.30 47.09 1.45
C ILE A 419 -24.72 46.66 1.15
N ARG A 420 -25.66 47.62 1.15
CA ARG A 420 -27.08 47.35 0.92
C ARG A 420 -27.67 48.30 -0.13
N ASN A 421 -28.52 47.77 -0.95
CA ASN A 421 -29.27 48.54 -1.92
C ASN A 421 -30.73 48.06 -2.00
N PHE A 422 -31.63 48.96 -2.39
CA PHE A 422 -33.02 48.65 -2.71
C PHE A 422 -33.16 48.41 -4.20
N GLY A 423 -33.75 47.29 -4.60
CA GLY A 423 -33.90 46.89 -6.00
C GLY A 423 -34.84 45.73 -6.16
N ASP A 424 -34.69 44.99 -7.23
CA ASP A 424 -35.47 43.75 -7.44
C ASP A 424 -34.93 42.64 -6.51
N THR A 425 -35.84 41.86 -5.93
CA THR A 425 -35.46 40.70 -5.10
C THR A 425 -34.87 39.62 -5.99
N ILE A 426 -33.73 39.10 -5.58
CA ILE A 426 -33.04 37.97 -6.23
C ILE A 426 -33.64 36.68 -5.67
N SER A 427 -33.96 35.73 -6.53
CA SER A 427 -34.53 34.46 -6.08
C SER A 427 -33.52 33.62 -5.27
N PRO A 428 -33.97 32.85 -4.28
CA PRO A 428 -33.07 31.98 -3.49
C PRO A 428 -32.25 31.02 -4.34
N GLU A 429 -32.75 30.61 -5.47
CA GLU A 429 -32.08 29.70 -6.43
C GLU A 429 -30.94 30.39 -7.18
N GLU A 430 -31.08 31.73 -7.42
CA GLU A 430 -30.02 32.51 -8.10
C GLU A 430 -28.90 33.00 -7.17
N LEU A 431 -29.17 33.17 -5.84
CA LEU A 431 -28.20 33.69 -4.91
C LEU A 431 -26.82 32.96 -4.91
N PRO A 432 -26.75 31.60 -4.93
CA PRO A 432 -25.48 30.88 -5.03
C PRO A 432 -24.76 31.11 -6.36
N LEU A 433 -25.50 31.34 -7.44
CA LEU A 433 -24.97 31.49 -8.80
C LEU A 433 -24.39 32.87 -9.07
N LEU A 434 -24.72 33.89 -8.26
CA LEU A 434 -24.24 35.25 -8.44
C LEU A 434 -22.70 35.39 -8.47
N PHE A 435 -22.02 34.49 -7.79
CA PHE A 435 -20.57 34.46 -7.69
C PHE A 435 -19.89 33.57 -8.73
N GLU A 436 -20.67 32.94 -9.64
CA GLU A 436 -20.12 32.15 -10.74
C GLU A 436 -19.64 33.07 -11.87
N ARG A 437 -18.61 32.59 -12.62
CA ARG A 437 -18.01 33.34 -13.73
C ARG A 437 -19.02 33.55 -14.84
N PHE A 438 -19.11 34.77 -15.35
CA PHE A 438 -20.02 35.16 -16.46
C PHE A 438 -21.51 34.98 -16.15
N HIS A 439 -21.85 34.73 -14.91
CA HIS A 439 -23.24 34.62 -14.53
C HIS A 439 -23.91 36.01 -14.50
N LYS A 440 -25.08 36.09 -15.13
CA LYS A 440 -25.98 37.22 -15.08
C LYS A 440 -27.41 36.67 -14.93
N SER A 441 -28.20 37.23 -14.00
CA SER A 441 -29.61 36.87 -13.90
C SER A 441 -30.32 37.28 -15.17
N ASP A 442 -31.43 36.63 -15.50
CA ASP A 442 -32.18 36.93 -16.74
C ASP A 442 -32.62 38.38 -16.83
N LYS A 443 -32.98 39.01 -15.72
CA LYS A 443 -33.29 40.43 -15.66
C LYS A 443 -32.04 41.31 -15.86
N SER A 444 -30.94 40.95 -15.26
CA SER A 444 -29.69 41.71 -15.39
C SER A 444 -29.10 41.68 -16.81
N ARG A 445 -29.41 40.64 -17.60
CA ARG A 445 -29.04 40.59 -19.04
C ARG A 445 -29.67 41.69 -19.87
N SER A 446 -30.88 42.09 -19.52
CA SER A 446 -31.61 43.15 -20.26
C SER A 446 -31.17 44.56 -19.84
N GLU A 447 -30.81 44.75 -18.55
CA GLU A 447 -30.46 46.05 -17.97
C GLU A 447 -28.95 46.35 -18.06
N ASP A 448 -28.13 45.32 -18.00
CA ASP A 448 -26.68 45.43 -18.02
C ASP A 448 -26.07 44.84 -19.31
N LYS A 449 -26.16 45.59 -20.40
CA LYS A 449 -25.50 45.23 -21.66
C LYS A 449 -23.98 45.36 -21.59
N ASP A 450 -23.44 46.14 -20.67
CA ASP A 450 -21.99 46.44 -20.54
C ASP A 450 -21.26 45.55 -19.54
N GLY A 451 -21.91 44.91 -18.62
CA GLY A 451 -21.33 44.02 -17.62
C GLY A 451 -20.84 42.69 -18.21
N VAL A 452 -19.73 42.20 -17.72
CA VAL A 452 -19.12 40.93 -18.17
C VAL A 452 -19.51 39.77 -17.27
N GLY A 453 -20.15 40.03 -16.10
CA GLY A 453 -20.44 38.99 -15.11
C GLY A 453 -19.20 38.47 -14.36
N LEU A 454 -18.14 39.28 -14.28
CA LEU A 454 -16.92 38.90 -13.55
C LEU A 454 -16.74 39.65 -12.22
N GLY A 455 -17.51 40.73 -11.93
CA GLY A 455 -17.31 41.56 -10.77
C GLY A 455 -17.48 40.80 -9.43
N LEU A 456 -18.59 40.07 -9.26
CA LEU A 456 -18.85 39.30 -8.04
C LEU A 456 -17.94 38.07 -7.95
N TYR A 457 -17.55 37.46 -9.06
CA TYR A 457 -16.53 36.39 -9.06
C TYR A 457 -15.17 36.92 -8.55
N ILE A 458 -14.76 38.14 -8.96
CA ILE A 458 -13.55 38.78 -8.45
C ILE A 458 -13.65 38.99 -6.93
N VAL A 459 -14.79 39.48 -6.46
CA VAL A 459 -15.06 39.64 -5.01
C VAL A 459 -14.87 38.33 -4.25
N LYS A 460 -15.53 37.26 -4.70
CA LYS A 460 -15.41 35.93 -4.10
C LYS A 460 -13.96 35.46 -4.10
N THR A 461 -13.25 35.56 -5.24
CA THR A 461 -11.86 35.10 -5.36
C THR A 461 -10.93 35.85 -4.42
N ILE A 462 -11.05 37.16 -4.31
CA ILE A 462 -10.22 37.97 -3.40
C ILE A 462 -10.47 37.59 -1.95
N LEU A 463 -11.73 37.46 -1.53
CA LEU A 463 -12.08 37.11 -0.16
C LEU A 463 -11.65 35.67 0.19
N GLU A 464 -11.83 34.70 -0.71
CA GLU A 464 -11.31 33.33 -0.52
C GLU A 464 -9.79 33.29 -0.34
N GLN A 465 -9.04 34.09 -1.10
CA GLN A 465 -7.58 34.24 -0.91
C GLN A 465 -7.21 34.85 0.43
N HIS A 466 -8.06 35.71 0.99
CA HIS A 466 -7.94 36.26 2.35
C HIS A 466 -8.48 35.30 3.42
N LYS A 467 -8.92 34.06 3.04
CA LYS A 467 -9.56 33.06 3.92
C LYS A 467 -10.87 33.52 4.54
N GLU A 468 -11.52 34.46 3.91
CA GLU A 468 -12.81 35.03 4.32
C GLU A 468 -13.91 34.67 3.31
N LYS A 469 -15.18 34.90 3.71
CA LYS A 469 -16.35 34.56 2.89
C LYS A 469 -17.21 35.79 2.64
N ILE A 470 -17.83 35.83 1.45
CA ILE A 470 -18.90 36.78 1.12
C ILE A 470 -20.25 36.16 1.45
N HIS A 471 -21.13 36.96 2.06
CA HIS A 471 -22.52 36.59 2.28
C HIS A 471 -23.43 37.53 1.50
N VAL A 472 -24.53 36.99 1.00
CA VAL A 472 -25.56 37.77 0.29
C VAL A 472 -26.94 37.32 0.77
N THR A 473 -27.81 38.31 1.02
CA THR A 473 -29.25 38.12 1.25
C THR A 473 -30.05 39.05 0.36
N SER A 474 -31.20 38.61 -0.09
CA SER A 474 -32.10 39.42 -0.92
C SER A 474 -33.54 39.10 -0.54
N GLU A 475 -34.17 39.99 0.19
CA GLU A 475 -35.53 39.84 0.69
C GLU A 475 -36.28 41.19 0.59
N ASP A 476 -37.54 41.17 0.25
CA ASP A 476 -38.45 42.34 0.19
C ASP A 476 -37.89 43.54 -0.59
N GLY A 477 -37.16 43.25 -1.69
CA GLY A 477 -36.55 44.30 -2.50
C GLY A 477 -35.28 44.89 -1.92
N VAL A 478 -34.71 44.31 -0.87
CA VAL A 478 -33.45 44.72 -0.29
C VAL A 478 -32.39 43.66 -0.51
N THR A 479 -31.32 44.03 -1.18
CA THR A 479 -30.15 43.16 -1.36
C THR A 479 -29.01 43.63 -0.48
N THR A 480 -28.46 42.73 0.33
CA THR A 480 -27.38 43.01 1.28
C THR A 480 -26.20 42.08 0.99
N PHE A 481 -25.02 42.65 0.72
CA PHE A 481 -23.74 41.96 0.68
C PHE A 481 -22.96 42.25 1.93
N SER A 482 -22.36 41.25 2.54
CA SER A 482 -21.52 41.44 3.72
C SER A 482 -20.29 40.52 3.69
N PHE A 483 -19.18 41.02 4.19
CA PHE A 483 -17.95 40.24 4.38
C PHE A 483 -17.22 40.74 5.65
N SER A 484 -16.30 39.93 6.13
CA SER A 484 -15.45 40.26 7.27
C SER A 484 -13.97 40.17 6.94
N LEU A 485 -13.13 40.87 7.68
CA LEU A 485 -11.66 40.78 7.60
C LEU A 485 -11.12 40.70 9.04
N SER A 486 -10.06 39.91 9.24
CA SER A 486 -9.38 39.84 10.54
C SER A 486 -8.68 41.15 10.88
N THR A 487 -8.81 41.59 12.14
CA THR A 487 -8.10 42.76 12.71
C THR A 487 -6.76 42.39 13.35
N GLU A 488 -6.43 41.08 13.42
CA GLU A 488 -5.18 40.53 13.98
C GLU A 488 -4.19 40.07 12.87
#